data_4d244e7db6ba3593610b7e5dedd83a33
#
_entry.id   4d244e7db6ba3593610b7e5dedd83a33
#
_cell.length_a   1.000
_cell.length_b   1.000
_cell.length_c   1.000
_cell.angle_alpha   90.00
_cell.angle_beta   90.00
_cell.angle_gamma   90.00
#
_symmetry.space_group_name_H-M   'P 1'
#
loop_
_entity.id
_entity.type
_entity.pdbx_description
1 polymer ?
#
loop_
_entity_poly.entity_id
_entity_poly.type
_entity_poly.pdbx_seq_one_letter_code
_entity_poly.pdbx_strand_id
1 'polypeptide(L)'
;MSVKIRKHLVSKDVASRVTYSGRNPINYIVIHETANTSKGADADAHGRLQANGNSRSASWHYTVDDKEAVQSFDDRAQCWHAGSRKYNEQSIGIEICVNEGGNFRKAVENAADLTRQLMRKYNVPASRVIQHNQASGKDCPRYLRNGSKGVNWADFKRLIDGKTNSKSTPKKPSKSVKTTNKTVSQMAREVAAGKHGNGHENRRKSLGVDEATYAKVRDEVNRILTGKGTSKAKKKQTSSQSISQMA
;
A
#
# COMPACT_ATOMS: atom_id res chain seq x y z
N MET A 1 -6.46 2.81 -21.92
CA MET A 1 -5.43 3.76 -22.42
C MET A 1 -4.17 3.50 -21.63
N SER A 2 -3.00 3.58 -22.29
CA SER A 2 -1.71 3.39 -21.65
C SER A 2 -1.32 4.64 -20.86
N VAL A 3 -0.68 4.48 -19.69
CA VAL A 3 -0.17 5.61 -18.93
C VAL A 3 0.89 6.37 -19.73
N LYS A 4 0.83 7.69 -19.72
CA LYS A 4 1.87 8.54 -20.33
C LYS A 4 3.15 8.42 -19.49
N ILE A 5 4.26 8.05 -20.12
CA ILE A 5 5.58 8.03 -19.46
C ILE A 5 6.37 9.24 -19.95
N ARG A 6 6.80 10.10 -19.02
CA ARG A 6 7.66 11.24 -19.28
C ARG A 6 9.04 10.99 -18.66
N LYS A 7 10.08 11.10 -19.47
CA LYS A 7 11.47 11.00 -19.00
C LYS A 7 11.91 12.33 -18.39
N HIS A 8 12.37 12.27 -17.15
CA HIS A 8 13.03 13.36 -16.44
C HIS A 8 14.24 12.75 -15.73
N LEU A 9 15.17 12.22 -16.55
CA LEU A 9 16.32 11.50 -16.02
C LEU A 9 17.24 12.46 -15.27
N VAL A 10 17.70 12.03 -14.11
CA VAL A 10 18.71 12.74 -13.32
C VAL A 10 20.05 12.82 -14.06
N SER A 11 20.89 13.79 -13.72
CA SER A 11 22.24 13.87 -14.25
C SER A 11 23.10 12.66 -13.84
N LYS A 12 24.16 12.38 -14.60
CA LYS A 12 25.11 11.31 -14.25
C LYS A 12 25.75 11.54 -12.88
N ASP A 13 26.02 12.79 -12.53
CA ASP A 13 26.58 13.18 -11.24
C ASP A 13 25.61 12.85 -10.10
N VAL A 14 24.32 13.19 -10.23
CA VAL A 14 23.31 12.80 -9.24
C VAL A 14 23.20 11.27 -9.16
N ALA A 15 23.11 10.59 -10.30
CA ALA A 15 22.98 9.14 -10.32
C ALA A 15 24.13 8.44 -9.58
N SER A 16 25.38 8.88 -9.80
CA SER A 16 26.58 8.27 -9.18
C SER A 16 26.58 8.36 -7.65
N ARG A 17 25.88 9.33 -7.08
CA ARG A 17 25.82 9.56 -5.62
C ARG A 17 24.72 8.76 -4.91
N VAL A 18 23.69 8.29 -5.64
CA VAL A 18 22.50 7.66 -5.04
C VAL A 18 22.13 6.32 -5.69
N THR A 19 23.05 5.73 -6.44
CA THR A 19 22.91 4.37 -7.00
C THR A 19 24.20 3.57 -6.78
N TYR A 20 24.10 2.24 -6.88
CA TYR A 20 25.29 1.42 -6.98
C TYR A 20 25.82 1.46 -8.43
N SER A 21 27.12 1.19 -8.59
CA SER A 21 27.82 1.23 -9.90
C SER A 21 27.51 0.05 -10.81
N GLY A 22 26.80 -0.96 -10.33
CA GLY A 22 26.47 -2.16 -11.10
C GLY A 22 25.31 -1.95 -12.07
N ARG A 23 24.97 -2.99 -12.81
CA ARG A 23 23.86 -3.03 -13.75
C ARG A 23 22.72 -3.88 -13.20
N ASN A 24 21.54 -3.30 -13.04
CA ASN A 24 20.32 -3.97 -12.56
C ASN A 24 19.85 -5.05 -13.58
N PRO A 25 19.81 -6.34 -13.21
CA PRO A 25 19.29 -7.40 -14.08
C PRO A 25 17.77 -7.34 -14.26
N ILE A 26 17.06 -6.62 -13.40
CA ILE A 26 15.60 -6.44 -13.38
C ILE A 26 14.86 -7.77 -13.16
N ASN A 27 15.14 -8.38 -12.01
CA ASN A 27 14.47 -9.61 -11.58
C ASN A 27 13.16 -9.36 -10.85
N TYR A 28 12.95 -8.13 -10.32
CA TYR A 28 11.78 -7.75 -9.53
C TYR A 28 11.28 -6.36 -9.92
N ILE A 29 10.01 -6.09 -9.59
CA ILE A 29 9.45 -4.74 -9.53
C ILE A 29 8.96 -4.55 -8.10
N VAL A 30 9.40 -3.47 -7.44
CA VAL A 30 9.00 -3.14 -6.06
C VAL A 30 8.08 -1.93 -6.08
N ILE A 31 6.90 -2.10 -5.49
CA ILE A 31 5.88 -1.06 -5.42
C ILE A 31 5.96 -0.34 -4.07
N HIS A 32 5.95 0.98 -4.15
CA HIS A 32 6.02 1.91 -3.02
C HIS A 32 4.87 2.92 -3.09
N GLU A 33 4.74 3.68 -2.01
CA GLU A 33 3.97 4.92 -1.95
C GLU A 33 4.87 6.03 -1.44
N THR A 34 4.78 7.22 -2.04
CA THR A 34 5.65 8.38 -1.73
C THR A 34 5.55 8.82 -0.28
N ALA A 35 4.51 8.40 0.45
CA ALA A 35 4.18 8.81 1.82
C ALA A 35 4.09 10.35 2.01
N ASN A 36 4.11 11.12 0.93
CA ASN A 36 3.98 12.56 0.92
C ASN A 36 2.53 12.95 0.56
N THR A 37 1.76 13.35 1.56
CA THR A 37 0.35 13.73 1.41
C THR A 37 0.16 15.22 1.10
N SER A 38 1.22 16.02 1.04
CA SER A 38 1.13 17.45 0.77
C SER A 38 0.50 17.73 -0.59
N LYS A 39 -0.30 18.77 -0.68
CA LYS A 39 -0.88 19.25 -1.95
C LYS A 39 0.25 19.54 -2.95
N GLY A 40 0.10 19.06 -4.19
CA GLY A 40 1.11 19.24 -5.24
C GLY A 40 2.32 18.31 -5.17
N ALA A 41 2.36 17.34 -4.23
CA ALA A 41 3.38 16.30 -4.19
C ALA A 41 3.09 15.19 -5.22
N ASP A 42 2.97 15.58 -6.48
CA ASP A 42 2.67 14.74 -7.64
C ASP A 42 3.94 14.08 -8.24
N ALA A 43 3.80 13.40 -9.37
CA ALA A 43 4.91 12.72 -10.02
C ALA A 43 5.99 13.70 -10.51
N ASP A 44 5.59 14.87 -10.97
CA ASP A 44 6.53 15.91 -11.43
C ASP A 44 7.34 16.50 -10.27
N ALA A 45 6.69 16.80 -9.14
CA ALA A 45 7.37 17.28 -7.93
C ALA A 45 8.43 16.29 -7.44
N HIS A 46 8.12 14.98 -7.46
CA HIS A 46 9.08 13.94 -7.09
C HIS A 46 10.19 13.75 -8.15
N GLY A 47 9.88 13.95 -9.44
CA GLY A 47 10.89 13.99 -10.49
C GLY A 47 11.91 15.10 -10.26
N ARG A 48 11.46 16.31 -9.92
CA ARG A 48 12.35 17.44 -9.55
C ARG A 48 13.15 17.13 -8.27
N LEU A 49 12.53 16.52 -7.26
CA LEU A 49 13.23 16.09 -6.05
C LEU A 49 14.39 15.14 -6.38
N GLN A 50 14.19 14.16 -7.25
CA GLN A 50 15.23 13.25 -7.69
C GLN A 50 16.33 13.98 -8.47
N ALA A 51 15.95 14.87 -9.40
CA ALA A 51 16.90 15.64 -10.22
C ALA A 51 17.79 16.56 -9.36
N ASN A 52 17.29 17.04 -8.23
CA ASN A 52 18.04 17.83 -7.25
C ASN A 52 18.88 16.98 -6.28
N GLY A 53 18.98 15.65 -6.48
CA GLY A 53 19.84 14.77 -5.71
C GLY A 53 19.24 14.20 -4.45
N ASN A 54 17.94 14.38 -4.20
CA ASN A 54 17.18 13.84 -3.08
C ASN A 54 17.96 13.72 -1.76
N SER A 55 17.89 14.73 -0.91
CA SER A 55 18.64 14.86 0.36
C SER A 55 18.49 13.66 1.33
N ARG A 56 17.56 12.75 1.08
CA ARG A 56 17.35 11.52 1.87
C ARG A 56 18.25 10.36 1.48
N SER A 57 19.20 10.56 0.55
CA SER A 57 20.05 9.49 0.02
C SER A 57 19.25 8.28 -0.47
N ALA A 58 18.15 8.54 -1.16
CA ALA A 58 17.26 7.52 -1.73
C ALA A 58 17.00 7.83 -3.19
N SER A 59 16.82 6.80 -3.99
CA SER A 59 16.53 6.92 -5.41
C SER A 59 15.56 5.82 -5.85
N TRP A 60 14.74 6.11 -6.85
CA TRP A 60 13.81 5.15 -7.44
C TRP A 60 13.57 5.48 -8.91
N HIS A 61 13.09 4.51 -9.67
CA HIS A 61 13.05 4.63 -11.13
C HIS A 61 11.86 5.47 -11.63
N TYR A 62 10.68 5.27 -11.06
CA TYR A 62 9.44 5.91 -11.52
C TYR A 62 8.62 6.45 -10.35
N THR A 63 8.07 7.64 -10.55
CA THR A 63 6.96 8.15 -9.73
C THR A 63 5.71 8.25 -10.58
N VAL A 64 4.57 7.80 -10.04
CA VAL A 64 3.32 7.70 -10.79
C VAL A 64 2.19 8.40 -10.03
N ASP A 65 1.46 9.29 -10.70
CA ASP A 65 0.26 9.93 -10.22
C ASP A 65 -0.96 9.59 -11.11
N ASP A 66 -2.05 10.31 -10.92
CA ASP A 66 -3.28 10.12 -11.68
C ASP A 66 -3.23 10.63 -13.14
N LYS A 67 -2.14 11.30 -13.55
CA LYS A 67 -1.95 11.90 -14.86
C LYS A 67 -0.87 11.22 -15.68
N GLU A 68 0.28 10.92 -15.06
CA GLU A 68 1.46 10.42 -15.75
C GLU A 68 2.37 9.55 -14.85
N ALA A 69 3.37 8.95 -15.49
CA ALA A 69 4.52 8.36 -14.84
C ALA A 69 5.77 9.16 -15.20
N VAL A 70 6.55 9.61 -14.22
CA VAL A 70 7.84 10.30 -14.43
C VAL A 70 8.96 9.33 -14.17
N GLN A 71 9.80 9.10 -15.19
CA GLN A 71 11.00 8.28 -15.09
C GLN A 71 12.19 9.15 -14.68
N SER A 72 12.77 8.89 -13.51
CA SER A 72 13.91 9.63 -12.97
C SER A 72 15.25 8.94 -13.16
N PHE A 73 15.28 7.61 -13.28
CA PHE A 73 16.50 6.82 -13.51
C PHE A 73 16.30 5.82 -14.66
N ASP A 74 17.41 5.47 -15.32
CA ASP A 74 17.39 4.37 -16.28
C ASP A 74 16.97 3.08 -15.61
N ASP A 75 16.20 2.22 -16.30
CA ASP A 75 15.70 0.96 -15.75
C ASP A 75 16.82 0.05 -15.24
N ARG A 76 18.01 0.18 -15.81
CA ARG A 76 19.19 -0.60 -15.43
C ARG A 76 20.02 0.01 -14.29
N ALA A 77 19.63 1.16 -13.76
CA ALA A 77 20.26 1.71 -12.56
C ALA A 77 19.95 0.83 -11.32
N GLN A 78 20.88 0.78 -10.40
CA GLN A 78 20.71 0.09 -9.12
C GLN A 78 20.31 1.10 -8.04
N CYS A 79 19.06 1.53 -8.07
CA CYS A 79 18.52 2.58 -7.20
C CYS A 79 18.37 2.13 -5.75
N TRP A 80 18.51 3.07 -4.81
CA TRP A 80 18.40 2.82 -3.37
C TRP A 80 16.97 3.08 -2.88
N HIS A 81 16.05 2.13 -3.08
CA HIS A 81 14.63 2.31 -2.72
C HIS A 81 14.06 1.24 -1.80
N ALA A 82 14.66 0.03 -1.80
CA ALA A 82 13.99 -1.13 -1.23
C ALA A 82 14.40 -1.44 0.23
N GLY A 83 15.32 -0.64 0.82
CA GLY A 83 15.83 -0.91 2.17
C GLY A 83 16.60 -2.24 2.30
N SER A 84 16.96 -2.84 1.17
CA SER A 84 17.66 -4.12 1.07
C SER A 84 18.57 -4.10 -0.15
N ARG A 85 19.86 -4.34 0.04
CA ARG A 85 20.84 -4.36 -1.04
C ARG A 85 20.43 -5.32 -2.16
N LYS A 86 19.99 -6.51 -1.80
CA LYS A 86 19.49 -7.51 -2.75
C LYS A 86 18.45 -6.94 -3.71
N TYR A 87 17.45 -6.24 -3.20
CA TYR A 87 16.38 -5.70 -4.03
C TYR A 87 16.75 -4.39 -4.70
N ASN A 88 17.61 -3.55 -4.08
CA ASN A 88 18.15 -2.36 -4.73
C ASN A 88 18.93 -2.69 -5.99
N GLU A 89 19.71 -3.78 -5.97
CA GLU A 89 20.57 -4.18 -7.08
C GLU A 89 19.83 -4.85 -8.24
N GLN A 90 18.60 -5.36 -8.02
CA GLN A 90 17.94 -6.21 -9.03
C GLN A 90 16.43 -5.92 -9.21
N SER A 91 15.98 -4.73 -8.87
CA SER A 91 14.60 -4.37 -9.10
C SER A 91 14.39 -2.96 -9.63
N ILE A 92 13.23 -2.75 -10.25
CA ILE A 92 12.72 -1.42 -10.57
C ILE A 92 11.81 -0.97 -9.43
N GLY A 93 12.07 0.22 -8.85
CA GLY A 93 11.21 0.86 -7.85
C GLY A 93 10.19 1.79 -8.50
N ILE A 94 8.90 1.62 -8.16
CA ILE A 94 7.79 2.47 -8.59
C ILE A 94 7.12 3.07 -7.35
N GLU A 95 7.15 4.39 -7.24
CA GLU A 95 6.51 5.17 -6.19
C GLU A 95 5.15 5.69 -6.66
N ILE A 96 4.07 5.34 -5.95
CA ILE A 96 2.71 5.83 -6.22
C ILE A 96 2.44 7.07 -5.38
N CYS A 97 2.03 8.17 -6.01
CA CYS A 97 1.67 9.39 -5.31
C CYS A 97 0.42 9.23 -4.45
N VAL A 98 0.46 9.84 -3.25
CA VAL A 98 -0.62 9.78 -2.25
C VAL A 98 -1.10 11.17 -1.82
N ASN A 99 -0.69 12.20 -2.55
CA ASN A 99 -0.90 13.61 -2.26
C ASN A 99 -2.38 14.02 -2.23
N GLU A 100 -2.65 15.05 -1.45
CA GLU A 100 -3.96 15.69 -1.42
C GLU A 100 -4.31 16.29 -2.79
N GLY A 101 -5.58 16.15 -3.19
CA GLY A 101 -6.09 16.60 -4.49
C GLY A 101 -5.80 15.66 -5.66
N GLY A 102 -4.96 14.62 -5.49
CA GLY A 102 -4.75 13.57 -6.47
C GLY A 102 -5.80 12.45 -6.38
N ASN A 103 -6.07 11.80 -7.51
CA ASN A 103 -6.93 10.61 -7.55
C ASN A 103 -6.10 9.35 -7.31
N PHE A 104 -6.02 8.89 -6.06
CA PHE A 104 -5.20 7.73 -5.70
C PHE A 104 -5.57 6.45 -6.46
N ARG A 105 -6.87 6.17 -6.68
CA ARG A 105 -7.29 5.00 -7.48
C ARG A 105 -6.73 5.07 -8.90
N LYS A 106 -6.80 6.25 -9.52
CA LYS A 106 -6.26 6.45 -10.87
C LYS A 106 -4.74 6.34 -10.91
N ALA A 107 -4.03 6.84 -9.88
CA ALA A 107 -2.59 6.66 -9.73
C ALA A 107 -2.22 5.18 -9.63
N VAL A 108 -2.99 4.39 -8.88
CA VAL A 108 -2.82 2.92 -8.78
C VAL A 108 -3.06 2.22 -10.12
N GLU A 109 -4.09 2.63 -10.87
CA GLU A 109 -4.37 2.09 -12.22
C GLU A 109 -3.23 2.40 -13.20
N ASN A 110 -2.71 3.63 -13.17
CA ASN A 110 -1.56 4.06 -13.96
C ASN A 110 -0.28 3.29 -13.58
N ALA A 111 -0.04 3.12 -12.28
CA ALA A 111 1.09 2.33 -11.79
C ALA A 111 0.98 0.84 -12.18
N ALA A 112 -0.22 0.27 -12.16
CA ALA A 112 -0.45 -1.10 -12.63
C ALA A 112 -0.22 -1.22 -14.13
N ASP A 113 -0.61 -0.23 -14.92
CA ASP A 113 -0.35 -0.21 -16.35
C ASP A 113 1.15 -0.12 -16.67
N LEU A 114 1.89 0.81 -16.02
CA LEU A 114 3.35 0.88 -16.10
C LEU A 114 3.99 -0.46 -15.70
N THR A 115 3.54 -1.05 -14.60
CA THR A 115 4.03 -2.35 -14.11
C THR A 115 3.86 -3.43 -15.17
N ARG A 116 2.68 -3.53 -15.84
CA ARG A 116 2.46 -4.48 -16.94
C ARG A 116 3.41 -4.25 -18.12
N GLN A 117 3.69 -2.98 -18.47
CA GLN A 117 4.64 -2.65 -19.55
C GLN A 117 6.04 -3.15 -19.20
N LEU A 118 6.51 -2.89 -17.96
CA LEU A 118 7.82 -3.33 -17.48
C LEU A 118 7.91 -4.85 -17.32
N MET A 119 6.84 -5.50 -16.83
CA MET A 119 6.75 -6.96 -16.77
C MET A 119 6.96 -7.60 -18.14
N ARG A 120 6.29 -7.09 -19.18
CA ARG A 120 6.46 -7.59 -20.56
C ARG A 120 7.86 -7.28 -21.10
N LYS A 121 8.36 -6.05 -20.91
CA LYS A 121 9.64 -5.59 -21.42
C LYS A 121 10.83 -6.41 -20.87
N TYR A 122 10.74 -6.81 -19.60
CA TYR A 122 11.84 -7.46 -18.90
C TYR A 122 11.54 -8.91 -18.49
N ASN A 123 10.42 -9.46 -18.94
CA ASN A 123 9.99 -10.82 -18.62
C ASN A 123 9.90 -11.07 -17.09
N VAL A 124 9.42 -10.09 -16.33
CA VAL A 124 9.21 -10.20 -14.89
C VAL A 124 7.83 -10.81 -14.62
N PRO A 125 7.74 -11.98 -14.00
CA PRO A 125 6.44 -12.59 -13.69
C PRO A 125 5.72 -11.83 -12.57
N ALA A 126 4.38 -11.89 -12.55
CA ALA A 126 3.56 -11.23 -11.55
C ALA A 126 3.92 -11.62 -10.09
N SER A 127 4.46 -12.83 -9.87
CA SER A 127 4.95 -13.28 -8.55
C SER A 127 6.16 -12.49 -8.04
N ARG A 128 6.91 -11.85 -8.95
CA ARG A 128 8.07 -11.01 -8.63
C ARG A 128 7.75 -9.52 -8.63
N VAL A 129 6.47 -9.15 -8.76
CA VAL A 129 5.97 -7.80 -8.42
C VAL A 129 5.60 -7.82 -6.95
N ILE A 130 6.38 -7.14 -6.13
CA ILE A 130 6.31 -7.21 -4.66
C ILE A 130 6.10 -5.84 -4.03
N GLN A 131 5.69 -5.84 -2.77
CA GLN A 131 5.62 -4.64 -1.92
C GLN A 131 6.99 -4.32 -1.32
N HIS A 132 7.29 -3.06 -1.04
CA HIS A 132 8.47 -2.68 -0.25
C HIS A 132 8.50 -3.43 1.10
N ASN A 133 7.35 -3.67 1.71
CA ASN A 133 7.25 -4.46 2.94
C ASN A 133 7.86 -5.86 2.81
N GLN A 134 7.71 -6.51 1.65
CA GLN A 134 8.29 -7.83 1.41
C GLN A 134 9.82 -7.77 1.25
N ALA A 135 10.35 -6.62 0.84
CA ALA A 135 11.80 -6.42 0.67
C ALA A 135 12.52 -6.12 1.99
N SER A 136 11.91 -5.33 2.90
CA SER A 136 12.58 -4.80 4.10
C SER A 136 11.75 -4.78 5.38
N GLY A 137 10.48 -5.19 5.34
CA GLY A 137 9.57 -5.10 6.50
C GLY A 137 8.90 -3.74 6.69
N LYS A 138 9.31 -2.69 5.95
CA LYS A 138 8.73 -1.34 6.04
C LYS A 138 7.24 -1.36 5.72
N ASP A 139 6.41 -0.58 6.45
CA ASP A 139 4.99 -0.43 6.13
C ASP A 139 4.78 0.44 4.88
N CYS A 140 5.08 -0.15 3.74
CA CYS A 140 4.99 0.45 2.41
C CYS A 140 4.70 -0.64 1.36
N PRO A 141 3.79 -0.42 0.42
CA PRO A 141 2.87 0.71 0.24
C PRO A 141 1.71 0.66 1.24
N ARG A 142 1.61 1.65 2.13
CA ARG A 142 0.69 1.62 3.29
C ARG A 142 -0.77 1.54 2.87
N TYR A 143 -1.21 2.44 1.98
CA TYR A 143 -2.62 2.52 1.58
C TYR A 143 -3.07 1.32 0.76
N LEU A 144 -2.20 0.77 -0.10
CA LEU A 144 -2.48 -0.48 -0.78
C LEU A 144 -2.51 -1.68 0.17
N ARG A 145 -1.71 -1.67 1.23
CA ARG A 145 -1.66 -2.76 2.22
C ARG A 145 -2.91 -2.79 3.09
N ASN A 146 -3.40 -1.63 3.52
CA ASN A 146 -4.55 -1.53 4.43
C ASN A 146 -5.88 -1.23 3.72
N GLY A 147 -5.86 -0.86 2.43
CA GLY A 147 -7.06 -0.56 1.64
C GLY A 147 -7.78 0.74 2.03
N SER A 148 -7.19 1.58 2.88
CA SER A 148 -7.87 2.74 3.47
C SER A 148 -8.23 3.85 2.47
N LYS A 149 -7.64 3.84 1.27
CA LYS A 149 -8.00 4.73 0.15
C LYS A 149 -8.90 4.05 -0.90
N GLY A 150 -9.62 2.99 -0.52
CA GLY A 150 -10.61 2.32 -1.36
C GLY A 150 -10.05 1.40 -2.46
N VAL A 151 -8.75 1.17 -2.50
CA VAL A 151 -8.07 0.21 -3.35
C VAL A 151 -6.96 -0.48 -2.55
N ASN A 152 -6.80 -1.78 -2.71
CA ASN A 152 -5.85 -2.57 -1.94
C ASN A 152 -4.87 -3.36 -2.82
N TRP A 153 -3.92 -4.06 -2.17
CA TRP A 153 -2.91 -4.84 -2.88
C TRP A 153 -3.48 -5.95 -3.77
N ALA A 154 -4.57 -6.59 -3.37
CA ALA A 154 -5.22 -7.60 -4.21
C ALA A 154 -5.84 -6.99 -5.47
N ASP A 155 -6.39 -5.76 -5.35
CA ASP A 155 -6.87 -4.99 -6.50
C ASP A 155 -5.71 -4.67 -7.46
N PHE A 156 -4.58 -4.18 -6.95
CA PHE A 156 -3.38 -3.92 -7.74
C PHE A 156 -2.90 -5.19 -8.46
N LYS A 157 -2.85 -6.33 -7.77
CA LYS A 157 -2.46 -7.62 -8.38
C LYS A 157 -3.41 -8.04 -9.50
N ARG A 158 -4.74 -7.85 -9.33
CA ARG A 158 -5.71 -8.11 -10.41
C ARG A 158 -5.48 -7.20 -11.62
N LEU A 159 -5.17 -5.93 -11.38
CA LEU A 159 -4.88 -4.98 -12.46
C LEU A 159 -3.64 -5.38 -13.25
N ILE A 160 -2.56 -5.83 -12.63
CA ILE A 160 -1.34 -6.26 -13.35
C ILE A 160 -1.52 -7.61 -14.06
N ASP A 161 -2.41 -8.47 -13.59
CA ASP A 161 -2.74 -9.74 -14.25
C ASP A 161 -3.64 -9.55 -15.52
N GLY A 162 -3.96 -8.29 -15.87
CA GLY A 162 -4.81 -7.98 -17.04
C GLY A 162 -6.30 -8.31 -16.84
N LYS A 163 -6.71 -8.72 -15.64
CA LYS A 163 -8.11 -8.94 -15.29
C LYS A 163 -8.74 -7.60 -14.92
N THR A 164 -8.98 -6.77 -15.93
CA THR A 164 -9.76 -5.55 -15.75
C THR A 164 -11.19 -5.92 -15.40
N ASN A 165 -11.62 -5.61 -14.19
CA ASN A 165 -13.04 -5.56 -13.91
C ASN A 165 -13.64 -4.40 -14.73
N SER A 166 -14.30 -4.73 -15.86
CA SER A 166 -15.30 -3.84 -16.41
C SER A 166 -16.34 -3.60 -15.33
N LYS A 167 -16.49 -2.32 -14.91
CA LYS A 167 -17.54 -1.78 -14.03
C LYS A 167 -17.81 -2.59 -12.76
N SER A 168 -17.13 -2.27 -11.67
CA SER A 168 -17.74 -2.42 -10.36
C SER A 168 -18.37 -1.08 -9.94
N THR A 169 -19.62 -0.85 -10.34
CA THR A 169 -20.60 -0.20 -9.48
C THR A 169 -20.54 -0.87 -8.11
N PRO A 170 -20.70 -0.15 -7.01
CA PRO A 170 -20.71 -0.77 -5.69
C PRO A 170 -21.83 -1.82 -5.67
N LYS A 171 -21.47 -3.09 -5.81
CA LYS A 171 -22.41 -4.17 -5.57
C LYS A 171 -22.70 -4.17 -4.08
N LYS A 172 -23.97 -3.82 -3.77
CA LYS A 172 -24.66 -4.23 -2.57
C LYS A 172 -24.20 -5.64 -2.19
N PRO A 173 -23.88 -5.95 -0.93
CA PRO A 173 -23.25 -7.21 -0.55
C PRO A 173 -24.09 -8.40 -1.03
N SER A 174 -23.54 -9.16 -1.98
CA SER A 174 -24.11 -10.44 -2.43
C SER A 174 -23.89 -11.45 -1.32
N LYS A 175 -25.00 -11.97 -0.77
CA LYS A 175 -25.05 -13.10 0.13
C LYS A 175 -24.41 -14.35 -0.52
N SER A 176 -23.33 -14.84 0.03
CA SER A 176 -23.09 -16.22 0.45
C SER A 176 -21.67 -16.39 0.99
N VAL A 177 -21.42 -15.88 2.18
CA VAL A 177 -20.38 -16.41 3.04
C VAL A 177 -21.11 -17.35 3.99
N LYS A 178 -20.69 -18.61 4.08
CA LYS A 178 -21.15 -19.50 5.15
C LYS A 178 -20.89 -18.78 6.47
N THR A 179 -21.97 -18.32 7.07
CA THR A 179 -21.93 -17.65 8.38
C THR A 179 -21.42 -18.66 9.38
N THR A 180 -20.19 -18.51 9.83
CA THR A 180 -19.77 -19.19 11.05
C THR A 180 -20.59 -18.59 12.19
N ASN A 181 -21.32 -19.39 12.93
CA ASN A 181 -22.09 -18.95 14.12
C ASN A 181 -21.19 -18.47 15.28
N LYS A 182 -19.92 -18.16 14.99
CA LYS A 182 -18.94 -17.73 15.99
C LYS A 182 -18.93 -16.21 16.14
N THR A 183 -18.94 -15.75 17.39
CA THR A 183 -18.78 -14.32 17.70
C THR A 183 -17.34 -13.85 17.43
N VAL A 184 -17.16 -12.54 17.24
CA VAL A 184 -15.82 -11.93 17.08
C VAL A 184 -14.88 -12.33 18.22
N SER A 185 -15.37 -12.38 19.46
CA SER A 185 -14.58 -12.76 20.64
C SER A 185 -14.16 -14.23 20.63
N GLN A 186 -15.02 -15.14 20.13
CA GLN A 186 -14.65 -16.55 19.97
C GLN A 186 -13.58 -16.73 18.89
N MET A 187 -13.76 -16.10 17.72
CA MET A 187 -12.79 -16.10 16.64
C MET A 187 -11.44 -15.52 17.06
N ALA A 188 -11.46 -14.44 17.85
CA ALA A 188 -10.24 -13.83 18.37
C ALA A 188 -9.48 -14.75 19.34
N ARG A 189 -10.16 -15.48 20.20
CA ARG A 189 -9.54 -16.48 21.09
C ARG A 189 -8.92 -17.63 20.29
N GLU A 190 -9.56 -18.08 19.23
CA GLU A 190 -9.02 -19.13 18.37
C GLU A 190 -7.76 -18.67 17.61
N VAL A 191 -7.76 -17.44 17.14
CA VAL A 191 -6.58 -16.82 16.51
C VAL A 191 -5.44 -16.64 17.52
N ALA A 192 -5.74 -16.16 18.71
CA ALA A 192 -4.74 -16.01 19.80
C ALA A 192 -4.16 -17.36 20.23
N ALA A 193 -4.96 -18.44 20.18
CA ALA A 193 -4.54 -19.81 20.43
C ALA A 193 -3.82 -20.48 19.24
N GLY A 194 -3.55 -19.76 18.15
CA GLY A 194 -2.79 -20.28 16.99
C GLY A 194 -3.58 -21.20 16.06
N LYS A 195 -4.89 -21.41 16.24
CA LYS A 195 -5.70 -22.39 15.48
C LYS A 195 -5.89 -22.04 13.99
N HIS A 196 -5.56 -20.82 13.57
CA HIS A 196 -5.78 -20.32 12.21
C HIS A 196 -4.47 -20.00 11.46
N GLY A 197 -3.35 -20.56 11.90
CA GLY A 197 -2.03 -20.39 11.28
C GLY A 197 -1.47 -18.96 11.39
N ASN A 198 -0.44 -18.66 10.61
CA ASN A 198 0.26 -17.39 10.63
C ASN A 198 -0.15 -16.48 9.45
N GLY A 199 -0.13 -15.16 9.69
CA GLY A 199 -0.48 -14.14 8.70
C GLY A 199 -1.97 -13.82 8.63
N HIS A 200 -2.27 -12.53 8.42
CA HIS A 200 -3.65 -12.02 8.46
C HIS A 200 -4.56 -12.64 7.38
N GLU A 201 -4.05 -12.81 6.18
CA GLU A 201 -4.79 -13.39 5.05
C GLU A 201 -5.19 -14.85 5.31
N ASN A 202 -4.24 -15.65 5.83
CA ASN A 202 -4.49 -17.07 6.13
C ASN A 202 -5.51 -17.22 7.27
N ARG A 203 -5.40 -16.39 8.31
CA ARG A 203 -6.34 -16.38 9.43
C ARG A 203 -7.75 -15.98 8.99
N ARG A 204 -7.86 -14.94 8.14
CA ARG A 204 -9.15 -14.50 7.59
C ARG A 204 -9.82 -15.58 6.76
N LYS A 205 -9.06 -16.21 5.85
CA LYS A 205 -9.56 -17.32 5.03
C LYS A 205 -9.98 -18.53 5.87
N SER A 206 -9.17 -18.89 6.85
CA SER A 206 -9.44 -20.01 7.77
C SER A 206 -10.69 -19.78 8.63
N LEU A 207 -10.95 -18.51 9.01
CA LEU A 207 -12.16 -18.11 9.73
C LEU A 207 -13.40 -18.03 8.82
N GLY A 208 -13.22 -17.94 7.49
CA GLY A 208 -14.31 -17.80 6.54
C GLY A 208 -15.06 -16.47 6.66
N VAL A 209 -14.39 -15.39 7.06
CA VAL A 209 -15.01 -14.07 7.30
C VAL A 209 -14.49 -13.03 6.29
N ASP A 210 -15.30 -11.97 6.10
CA ASP A 210 -14.90 -10.82 5.30
C ASP A 210 -13.85 -9.96 6.02
N GLU A 211 -13.25 -9.00 5.30
CA GLU A 211 -12.19 -8.14 5.82
C GLU A 211 -12.67 -7.27 6.99
N ALA A 212 -13.91 -6.75 6.93
CA ALA A 212 -14.47 -5.90 7.98
C ALA A 212 -14.68 -6.66 9.29
N THR A 213 -15.14 -7.91 9.19
CA THR A 213 -15.28 -8.82 10.33
C THR A 213 -13.91 -9.23 10.86
N TYR A 214 -12.96 -9.53 9.97
CA TYR A 214 -11.61 -9.89 10.37
C TYR A 214 -10.86 -8.73 11.05
N ALA A 215 -11.08 -7.49 10.63
CA ALA A 215 -10.52 -6.33 11.32
C ALA A 215 -10.97 -6.27 12.79
N LYS A 216 -12.24 -6.51 13.06
CA LYS A 216 -12.78 -6.60 14.44
C LYS A 216 -12.16 -7.76 15.24
N VAL A 217 -11.95 -8.91 14.57
CA VAL A 217 -11.27 -10.08 15.19
C VAL A 217 -9.84 -9.72 15.56
N ARG A 218 -9.11 -9.05 14.69
CA ARG A 218 -7.72 -8.63 14.92
C ARG A 218 -7.62 -7.63 16.10
N ASP A 219 -8.52 -6.67 16.17
CA ASP A 219 -8.55 -5.69 17.27
C ASP A 219 -8.84 -6.37 18.61
N GLU A 220 -9.72 -7.34 18.62
CA GLU A 220 -10.03 -8.16 19.79
C GLU A 220 -8.86 -9.10 20.17
N VAL A 221 -8.14 -9.66 19.20
CA VAL A 221 -6.88 -10.42 19.44
C VAL A 221 -5.86 -9.54 20.15
N ASN A 222 -5.65 -8.32 19.66
CA ASN A 222 -4.73 -7.38 20.28
C ASN A 222 -5.16 -7.04 21.71
N ARG A 223 -6.46 -6.85 21.96
CA ARG A 223 -7.01 -6.63 23.29
C ARG A 223 -6.72 -7.82 24.24
N ILE A 224 -6.92 -9.04 23.76
CA ILE A 224 -6.67 -10.26 24.54
C ILE A 224 -5.19 -10.39 24.89
N LEU A 225 -4.29 -10.16 23.92
CA LEU A 225 -2.85 -10.36 24.09
C LEU A 225 -2.16 -9.24 24.90
N THR A 226 -2.70 -8.00 24.83
CA THR A 226 -2.08 -6.84 25.49
C THR A 226 -2.71 -6.49 26.83
N GLY A 227 -3.84 -7.09 27.18
CA GLY A 227 -4.60 -6.76 28.40
C GLY A 227 -5.21 -5.35 28.43
N LYS A 228 -5.07 -4.54 27.34
CA LYS A 228 -5.60 -3.17 27.28
C LYS A 228 -7.02 -3.18 26.72
N GLY A 229 -8.01 -3.09 27.60
CA GLY A 229 -9.39 -2.78 27.21
C GLY A 229 -9.50 -1.37 26.65
N THR A 230 -10.17 -1.21 25.49
CA THR A 230 -10.59 0.11 25.03
C THR A 230 -11.67 0.62 26.00
N SER A 231 -11.34 1.62 26.81
CA SER A 231 -12.34 2.34 27.61
C SER A 231 -13.28 3.11 26.68
N LYS A 232 -14.46 2.58 26.44
CA LYS A 232 -15.60 3.36 25.92
C LYS A 232 -15.93 4.42 26.95
N ALA A 233 -15.72 5.68 26.62
CA ALA A 233 -16.20 6.81 27.39
C ALA A 233 -17.72 6.69 27.58
N LYS A 234 -18.17 6.43 28.82
CA LYS A 234 -19.56 6.58 29.22
C LYS A 234 -19.89 8.06 29.21
N LYS A 235 -20.73 8.48 28.28
CA LYS A 235 -21.37 9.78 28.29
C LYS A 235 -22.28 9.82 29.53
N LYS A 236 -21.87 10.59 30.55
CA LYS A 236 -22.69 10.83 31.77
C LYS A 236 -23.75 11.83 31.40
N GLN A 237 -24.98 11.40 31.38
CA GLN A 237 -26.18 12.23 31.28
C GLN A 237 -26.43 12.81 32.67
N THR A 238 -26.15 14.09 32.85
CA THR A 238 -26.57 14.83 34.06
C THR A 238 -27.97 15.37 33.81
N SER A 239 -28.91 14.79 34.50
CA SER A 239 -30.25 15.33 34.65
C SER A 239 -30.19 16.60 35.50
N SER A 240 -30.76 17.68 34.98
CA SER A 240 -31.08 18.87 35.73
C SER A 240 -32.20 18.57 36.73
N GLN A 241 -31.95 18.79 38.00
CA GLN A 241 -32.99 19.04 38.98
C GLN A 241 -32.87 20.46 39.48
N SER A 242 -33.92 21.22 39.20
CA SER A 242 -34.22 22.50 39.76
C SER A 242 -34.54 22.36 41.25
N ILE A 243 -33.92 23.19 42.07
CA ILE A 243 -34.43 23.49 43.40
C ILE A 243 -34.61 24.98 43.49
N SER A 244 -35.92 25.37 43.53
CA SER A 244 -36.38 26.66 44.06
C SER A 244 -36.31 26.64 45.59
N GLN A 245 -36.10 27.82 46.10
CA GLN A 245 -36.53 28.35 47.41
C GLN A 245 -35.47 28.66 48.46
N MET A 246 -35.57 29.88 48.86
CA MET A 246 -35.53 30.53 50.18
C MET A 246 -34.15 31.05 50.64
N ALA A 247 -34.00 32.33 50.77
CA ALA A 247 -34.39 33.45 51.57
C ALA A 247 -33.67 34.69 51.13
#